data_d77b79603dc20aa991fecc282eabc420
#
_entry.id   d77b79603dc20aa991fecc282eabc420
#
_cell.length_a   1.000
_cell.length_b   1.000
_cell.length_c   1.000
_cell.angle_alpha   90.00
_cell.angle_beta   90.00
_cell.angle_gamma   90.00
#
_symmetry.space_group_name_H-M   'P 1'
#
loop_
_entity.id
_entity.type
_entity.pdbx_description
1 polymer ?
#
loop_
_entity_poly.entity_id
_entity_poly.type
_entity_poly.pdbx_seq_one_letter_code
_entity_poly.pdbx_strand_id
1 'polypeptide(L)' 'MSENKQSDWKEREVGALWKQEGKKSNYCTGYIVSDELGNKVRQRVIMFANKNKSNEKSPDFILYISK' A
#
# COMPACT_ATOMS: atom_id res chain seq x y z
N MET A 1 -14.41 18.25 -12.91
CA MET A 1 -14.58 16.80 -12.82
C MET A 1 -13.43 16.15 -12.08
N SER A 2 -12.29 16.12 -12.67
CA SER A 2 -11.17 15.42 -12.10
C SER A 2 -10.65 16.07 -10.83
N GLU A 3 -10.74 17.38 -10.75
CA GLU A 3 -10.21 18.07 -9.57
C GLU A 3 -10.98 17.71 -8.31
N ASN A 4 -12.30 17.66 -8.43
CA ASN A 4 -13.11 17.28 -7.27
C ASN A 4 -12.83 15.85 -6.84
N LYS A 5 -12.67 14.97 -7.81
CA LYS A 5 -12.37 13.60 -7.49
C LYS A 5 -11.01 13.46 -6.82
N GLN A 6 -10.03 14.26 -7.26
CA GLN A 6 -8.72 14.21 -6.65
C GLN A 6 -8.77 14.68 -5.21
N SER A 7 -9.58 15.71 -4.94
CA SER A 7 -9.71 16.20 -3.57
C SER A 7 -10.32 15.14 -2.67
N ASP A 8 -11.37 14.46 -3.16
CA ASP A 8 -12.00 13.41 -2.38
C ASP A 8 -11.02 12.27 -2.10
N TRP A 9 -10.29 11.86 -3.11
CA TRP A 9 -9.33 10.78 -2.93
C TRP A 9 -8.21 11.18 -1.99
N LYS A 10 -7.81 12.44 -2.03
CA LYS A 10 -6.75 12.88 -1.16
C LYS A 10 -7.16 12.81 0.31
N GLU A 11 -8.41 13.10 0.58
CA GLU A 11 -8.91 13.01 1.95
C GLU A 11 -9.00 11.56 2.42
N ARG A 12 -9.14 10.64 1.49
CA ARG A 12 -9.22 9.22 1.82
C ARG A 12 -7.87 8.53 1.79
N GLU A 13 -6.86 9.27 1.44
CA GLU A 13 -5.52 8.70 1.30
C GLU A 13 -5.02 8.25 2.67
N VAL A 14 -4.60 6.97 2.74
CA VAL A 14 -4.10 6.41 4.00
C VAL A 14 -2.64 6.00 3.89
N GLY A 15 -2.02 6.21 2.73
CA GLY A 15 -0.64 5.85 2.59
C GLY A 15 -0.19 5.97 1.16
N ALA A 16 1.04 5.58 0.93
CA ALA A 16 1.63 5.65 -0.39
C ALA A 16 2.69 4.58 -0.53
N LEU A 17 2.91 4.15 -1.78
CA LEU A 17 3.91 3.14 -2.08
C LEU A 17 4.75 3.63 -3.26
N TRP A 18 6.03 3.31 -3.22
CA TRP A 18 6.95 3.64 -4.29
C TRP A 18 7.53 2.37 -4.86
N LYS A 19 7.63 2.30 -6.18
CA LYS A 19 8.20 1.15 -6.84
C LYS A 19 9.69 1.05 -6.56
N GLN A 20 10.13 -0.17 -6.31
CA GLN A 20 11.55 -0.47 -6.16
C GLN A 20 11.89 -1.60 -7.09
N GLU A 21 13.12 -1.61 -7.58
CA GLU A 21 13.58 -2.67 -8.46
C GLU A 21 14.51 -3.58 -7.70
N GLY A 22 14.11 -4.83 -7.55
CA GLY A 22 14.96 -5.82 -6.93
C GLY A 22 15.67 -6.65 -7.97
N LYS A 23 16.63 -7.45 -7.52
CA LYS A 23 17.37 -8.28 -8.44
C LYS A 23 16.53 -9.40 -9.02
N LYS A 24 15.62 -9.94 -8.22
CA LYS A 24 14.80 -11.07 -8.66
C LYS A 24 13.38 -10.66 -8.99
N SER A 25 12.89 -9.62 -8.38
CA SER A 25 11.53 -9.18 -8.64
C SER A 25 11.38 -7.76 -8.16
N ASN A 26 10.36 -7.11 -8.68
CA ASN A 26 10.05 -5.75 -8.28
C ASN A 26 9.13 -5.78 -7.07
N TYR A 27 9.24 -4.77 -6.25
CA TYR A 27 8.41 -4.64 -5.08
C TYR A 27 8.15 -3.17 -4.82
N CYS A 28 7.29 -2.89 -3.85
CA CYS A 28 6.99 -1.52 -3.47
C CYS A 28 7.23 -1.34 -1.99
N THR A 29 7.69 -0.16 -1.62
CA THR A 29 7.85 0.18 -0.22
C THR A 29 7.14 1.49 0.04
N GLY A 30 6.69 1.67 1.28
CA GLY A 30 5.99 2.88 1.60
C GLY A 30 5.49 2.87 3.02
N TYR A 31 4.32 3.47 3.22
CA TYR A 31 3.77 3.58 4.55
C TYR A 31 2.25 3.56 4.49
N ILE A 32 1.66 3.24 5.62
CA ILE A 32 0.22 3.33 5.83
C ILE A 32 0.02 4.12 7.11
N VAL A 33 -0.97 5.01 7.08
CA VAL A 33 -1.33 5.81 8.25
C VAL A 33 -2.54 5.17 8.88
N SER A 34 -2.46 4.86 10.16
CA SER A 34 -3.60 4.33 10.91
C SER A 34 -3.93 5.28 12.05
N ASP A 35 -5.17 5.18 12.52
CA ASP A 35 -5.68 6.04 13.57
C ASP A 35 -5.83 5.21 14.82
N GLU A 36 -5.00 5.46 15.81
CA GLU A 36 -5.04 4.71 17.05
C GLU A 36 -5.31 5.67 18.21
N LEU A 37 -6.45 5.50 18.84
CA LEU A 37 -6.81 6.30 20.01
C LEU A 37 -6.72 7.78 19.73
N GLY A 38 -7.16 8.20 18.54
CA GLY A 38 -7.12 9.59 18.17
C GLY A 38 -5.80 10.09 17.66
N ASN A 39 -4.79 9.24 17.62
CA ASN A 39 -3.46 9.59 17.12
C ASN A 39 -3.22 8.90 15.81
N LYS A 40 -2.62 9.62 14.88
CA LYS A 40 -2.27 9.05 13.60
C LYS A 40 -0.87 8.45 13.68
N VAL A 41 -0.79 7.17 13.38
CA VAL A 41 0.47 6.44 13.43
C VAL A 41 0.83 6.02 12.03
N ARG A 42 2.09 6.28 11.65
CA ARG A 42 2.59 5.91 10.33
C ARG A 42 3.32 4.59 10.44
N GLN A 43 2.86 3.61 9.68
CA GLN A 43 3.42 2.26 9.70
C GLN A 43 4.13 1.99 8.38
N ARG A 44 5.41 1.62 8.47
CA ARG A 44 6.17 1.30 7.28
C ARG A 44 5.77 -0.07 6.75
N VAL A 45 5.60 -0.17 5.43
CA VAL A 45 5.16 -1.42 4.83
C VAL A 45 5.96 -1.71 3.56
N ILE A 46 5.93 -2.97 3.19
CA ILE A 46 6.53 -3.43 1.94
C ILE A 46 5.51 -4.31 1.23
N MET A 47 5.42 -4.20 -0.09
CA MET A 47 4.43 -4.91 -0.86
C MET A 47 5.10 -5.77 -1.91
N PHE A 48 4.68 -7.01 -1.99
CA PHE A 48 5.16 -7.95 -3.00
C PHE A 48 4.00 -8.49 -3.82
N ALA A 49 4.28 -8.84 -5.05
CA ALA A 49 3.30 -9.56 -5.85
C ALA A 49 3.08 -10.95 -5.28
N ASN A 50 1.83 -11.38 -5.28
CA ASN A 50 1.48 -12.69 -4.76
C ASN A 50 1.72 -13.74 -5.83
N LYS A 51 2.80 -14.46 -5.72
CA LYS A 51 3.15 -15.49 -6.69
C LYS A 51 2.42 -16.80 -6.45
N ASN A 52 1.77 -16.93 -5.30
CA ASN A 52 1.06 -18.15 -4.95
C ASN A 52 -0.45 -17.99 -5.10
N LYS A 53 -0.85 -17.17 -6.05
CA LYS A 53 -2.26 -16.97 -6.30
C LYS A 53 -2.87 -18.25 -6.82
N SER A 54 -3.76 -18.84 -6.04
CA SER A 54 -4.30 -20.15 -6.36
C SER A 54 -5.63 -20.08 -7.10
N ASN A 55 -6.35 -18.97 -7.00
CA ASN A 55 -7.61 -18.82 -7.71
C ASN A 55 -7.88 -17.34 -7.90
N GLU A 56 -9.02 -17.05 -8.55
CA GLU A 56 -9.33 -15.67 -8.88
C GLU A 56 -9.58 -14.80 -7.66
N LYS A 57 -9.94 -15.41 -6.55
CA LYS A 57 -10.21 -14.65 -5.34
C LYS A 57 -8.96 -14.38 -4.52
N SER A 58 -7.85 -15.00 -4.87
CA SER A 58 -6.60 -14.72 -4.17
C SER A 58 -6.12 -13.31 -4.49
N PRO A 59 -5.50 -12.63 -3.53
CA PRO A 59 -5.02 -11.27 -3.79
C PRO A 59 -3.87 -11.24 -4.78
N ASP A 60 -3.77 -10.17 -5.51
CA ASP A 60 -2.68 -9.98 -6.46
C ASP A 60 -1.42 -9.49 -5.76
N PHE A 61 -1.57 -8.75 -4.69
CA PHE A 61 -0.45 -8.18 -3.95
C PHE A 61 -0.69 -8.38 -2.46
N ILE A 62 0.40 -8.52 -1.73
CA ILE A 62 0.32 -8.70 -0.29
C ILE A 62 1.23 -7.67 0.37
N LEU A 63 0.72 -7.05 1.43
CA LEU A 63 1.46 -6.08 2.19
C LEU A 63 2.01 -6.71 3.47
N TYR A 64 3.23 -6.34 3.80
CA TYR A 64 3.86 -6.80 5.03
C TYR A 64 4.34 -5.59 5.83
N ILE A 65 4.34 -5.73 7.12
CA ILE A 65 4.90 -4.69 7.98
C ILE A 65 6.42 -4.79 7.91
N SER A 66 7.03 -3.68 7.60
CA SER A 66 8.49 -3.61 7.49
C SER A 66 9.03 -3.06 8.79
N LYS A 67 9.83 -3.86 9.46
CA LYS A 67 10.41 -3.44 10.73
C LYS A 67 11.85 -2.99 10.59
#